data_35887502dd1229f1ee20d5ada30327f7
#
_entry.id   35887502dd1229f1ee20d5ada30327f7
#
_cell.length_a   1.000
_cell.length_b   1.000
_cell.length_c   1.000
_cell.angle_alpha   90.00
_cell.angle_beta   90.00
_cell.angle_gamma   90.00
#
_symmetry.space_group_name_H-M   'P 1'
#
loop_
_entity.id
_entity.type
_entity.pdbx_description
1 polymer ?
#
loop_
_entity_poly.entity_id
_entity_poly.type
_entity_poly.pdbx_seq_one_letter_code
_entity_poly.pdbx_strand_id
1 'polypeptide(L)'
;MKYNLIEGLEKKISKIILGNDKEYNAKHAYKIWDKWIELGGNTFDCAFVYGGGLQEKLLGQYIKSRSLEKDIVIISKAVMNSYEFKNISQFVDESLNRLNVNCLDIFLLHRDFADTPVEEIIGTLNKEKKRGKIKIFGASNWSLERFAQANNYAILNKLVPMKILSNNFSLAKMEKPLWEGCLSSNKEEFIDYMTKNNIHHFSWSSQARGFFRKKINYIDRLKIFLSKDENLRLRNCFYSSNNIKLFQNVELLGKQLNKSSNAVALAWVLQQSFNSYAIIGPKTELQLSDSLECLKIQLSEEQIKLLY
;
A
#
# COMPACT_ATOMS: atom_id res chain seq x y z
N MET A 1 5.61 -17.36 2.26
CA MET A 1 5.03 -16.04 2.64
C MET A 1 5.10 -15.84 4.14
N LYS A 2 5.17 -14.61 4.65
CA LYS A 2 5.00 -14.27 6.07
C LYS A 2 3.64 -13.60 6.25
N TYR A 3 2.94 -13.87 7.36
CA TYR A 3 1.60 -13.35 7.64
C TYR A 3 1.51 -12.74 9.04
N ASN A 4 0.55 -11.84 9.21
CA ASN A 4 0.15 -11.33 10.52
C ASN A 4 -1.37 -11.44 10.69
N LEU A 5 -1.83 -11.37 11.94
CA LEU A 5 -3.23 -11.10 12.28
C LEU A 5 -3.40 -9.61 12.56
N ILE A 6 -4.49 -9.04 12.09
CA ILE A 6 -4.95 -7.70 12.46
C ILE A 6 -6.25 -7.88 13.24
N GLU A 7 -6.34 -7.27 14.40
CA GLU A 7 -7.54 -7.34 15.23
C GLU A 7 -8.77 -6.87 14.45
N GLY A 8 -9.81 -7.69 14.43
CA GLY A 8 -11.03 -7.47 13.65
C GLY A 8 -11.05 -8.13 12.27
N LEU A 9 -9.94 -8.77 11.85
CA LEU A 9 -9.91 -9.68 10.70
C LEU A 9 -9.87 -11.13 11.17
N GLU A 10 -10.67 -11.98 10.53
CA GLU A 10 -10.65 -13.43 10.74
C GLU A 10 -9.53 -14.11 9.93
N LYS A 11 -9.13 -13.47 8.84
CA LYS A 11 -8.09 -13.94 7.91
C LYS A 11 -6.73 -13.36 8.31
N LYS A 12 -5.67 -14.18 8.22
CA LYS A 12 -4.29 -13.67 8.27
C LYS A 12 -3.99 -12.88 7.01
N ILE A 13 -3.27 -11.79 7.15
CA ILE A 13 -2.85 -10.92 6.04
C ILE A 13 -1.38 -11.16 5.70
N SER A 14 -1.05 -11.32 4.42
CA SER A 14 0.34 -11.44 3.96
C SER A 14 1.10 -10.12 4.16
N LYS A 15 2.37 -10.21 4.60
CA LYS A 15 3.25 -9.05 4.83
C LYS A 15 3.56 -8.26 3.56
N ILE A 16 3.53 -8.93 2.42
CA ILE A 16 3.50 -8.31 1.09
C ILE A 16 2.04 -8.25 0.65
N ILE A 17 1.66 -7.16 0.02
CA ILE A 17 0.33 -6.89 -0.52
C ILE A 17 0.45 -6.67 -2.02
N LEU A 18 -0.36 -7.34 -2.82
CA LEU A 18 -0.35 -7.16 -4.26
C LEU A 18 -1.22 -5.97 -4.67
N GLY A 19 -0.58 -4.92 -5.18
CA GLY A 19 -1.25 -3.74 -5.74
C GLY A 19 -1.86 -4.03 -7.10
N ASN A 20 -3.09 -3.56 -7.31
CA ASN A 20 -3.87 -3.74 -8.52
C ASN A 20 -4.33 -2.37 -9.07
N ASP A 21 -3.38 -1.53 -9.48
CA ASP A 21 -3.68 -0.15 -9.90
C ASP A 21 -3.76 0.07 -11.42
N LYS A 22 -3.13 -0.78 -12.23
CA LYS A 22 -2.93 -0.52 -13.68
C LYS A 22 -3.06 -1.74 -14.59
N GLU A 23 -3.74 -2.78 -14.18
CA GLU A 23 -3.88 -3.94 -15.03
C GLU A 23 -5.22 -3.89 -15.79
N TYR A 24 -5.14 -3.80 -17.11
CA TYR A 24 -6.32 -3.73 -17.99
C TYR A 24 -6.53 -4.99 -18.82
N ASN A 25 -5.56 -5.89 -18.84
CA ASN A 25 -5.62 -7.14 -19.57
C ASN A 25 -5.87 -8.30 -18.60
N ALA A 26 -7.08 -8.85 -18.61
CA ALA A 26 -7.48 -9.93 -17.72
C ALA A 26 -6.55 -11.15 -17.78
N LYS A 27 -6.11 -11.56 -18.98
CA LYS A 27 -5.22 -12.72 -19.16
C LYS A 27 -3.86 -12.46 -18.48
N HIS A 28 -3.33 -11.24 -18.60
CA HIS A 28 -2.08 -10.86 -17.96
C HIS A 28 -2.24 -10.75 -16.45
N ALA A 29 -3.30 -10.08 -15.98
CA ALA A 29 -3.63 -9.96 -14.56
C ALA A 29 -3.72 -11.34 -13.90
N TYR A 30 -4.53 -12.22 -14.46
CA TYR A 30 -4.77 -13.55 -13.90
C TYR A 30 -3.49 -14.37 -13.80
N LYS A 31 -2.59 -14.27 -14.79
CA LYS A 31 -1.29 -14.93 -14.74
C LYS A 31 -0.45 -14.49 -13.53
N ILE A 32 -0.40 -13.18 -13.26
CA ILE A 32 0.31 -12.64 -12.09
C ILE A 32 -0.40 -13.01 -10.79
N TRP A 33 -1.73 -12.95 -10.77
CA TRP A 33 -2.52 -13.24 -9.57
C TRP A 33 -2.54 -14.73 -9.22
N ASP A 34 -2.63 -15.63 -10.22
CA ASP A 34 -2.47 -17.08 -10.01
C ASP A 34 -1.09 -17.38 -9.43
N LYS A 35 -0.02 -16.76 -9.97
CA LYS A 35 1.33 -16.89 -9.42
C LYS A 35 1.46 -16.30 -8.01
N TRP A 36 0.77 -15.20 -7.72
CA TRP A 36 0.70 -14.62 -6.39
C TRP A 36 0.10 -15.58 -5.36
N ILE A 37 -1.02 -16.20 -5.68
CA ILE A 37 -1.69 -17.20 -4.83
C ILE A 37 -0.79 -18.43 -4.66
N GLU A 38 -0.21 -18.96 -5.74
CA GLU A 38 0.73 -20.10 -5.71
C GLU A 38 1.91 -19.86 -4.74
N LEU A 39 2.44 -18.64 -4.70
CA LEU A 39 3.53 -18.24 -3.81
C LEU A 39 3.06 -17.93 -2.37
N GLY A 40 1.80 -18.18 -2.07
CA GLY A 40 1.19 -18.00 -0.76
C GLY A 40 0.75 -16.58 -0.47
N GLY A 41 0.71 -15.69 -1.47
CA GLY A 41 0.11 -14.36 -1.29
C GLY A 41 -1.39 -14.46 -1.18
N ASN A 42 -2.00 -13.66 -0.30
CA ASN A 42 -3.44 -13.68 -0.13
C ASN A 42 -4.10 -12.30 -0.05
N THR A 43 -3.33 -11.21 -0.18
CA THR A 43 -3.85 -9.86 0.02
C THR A 43 -3.76 -9.05 -1.26
N PHE A 44 -4.89 -8.49 -1.68
CA PHE A 44 -5.01 -7.65 -2.87
C PHE A 44 -5.39 -6.23 -2.49
N ASP A 45 -4.63 -5.25 -2.99
CA ASP A 45 -4.88 -3.82 -2.80
C ASP A 45 -5.48 -3.22 -4.06
N CYS A 46 -6.75 -2.85 -3.99
CA CYS A 46 -7.50 -2.18 -5.04
C CYS A 46 -7.96 -0.78 -4.58
N ALA A 47 -8.63 -0.03 -5.44
CA ALA A 47 -9.32 1.19 -5.09
C ALA A 47 -10.43 1.52 -6.09
N PHE A 48 -11.46 2.19 -5.60
CA PHE A 48 -12.62 2.65 -6.37
C PHE A 48 -12.24 3.39 -7.67
N VAL A 49 -11.20 4.24 -7.59
CA VAL A 49 -10.78 5.09 -8.72
C VAL A 49 -9.84 4.38 -9.71
N TYR A 50 -9.32 3.21 -9.37
CA TYR A 50 -8.36 2.53 -10.24
C TYR A 50 -9.02 2.08 -11.54
N GLY A 51 -8.49 2.61 -12.66
CA GLY A 51 -9.05 2.35 -13.99
C GLY A 51 -10.53 2.74 -14.14
N GLY A 52 -11.02 3.75 -13.39
CA GLY A 52 -12.43 4.13 -13.39
C GLY A 52 -13.35 3.02 -12.85
N GLY A 53 -12.86 2.18 -11.94
CA GLY A 53 -13.60 1.04 -11.37
C GLY A 53 -13.38 -0.28 -12.11
N LEU A 54 -12.66 -0.30 -13.23
CA LEU A 54 -12.38 -1.52 -13.97
C LEU A 54 -11.52 -2.50 -13.15
N GLN A 55 -10.63 -1.99 -12.30
CA GLN A 55 -9.77 -2.85 -11.48
C GLN A 55 -10.56 -3.64 -10.43
N GLU A 56 -11.55 -3.02 -9.79
CA GLU A 56 -12.44 -3.72 -8.87
C GLU A 56 -13.27 -4.79 -9.59
N LYS A 57 -13.84 -4.46 -10.77
CA LYS A 57 -14.60 -5.42 -11.58
C LYS A 57 -13.75 -6.61 -12.02
N LEU A 58 -12.52 -6.35 -12.48
CA LEU A 58 -11.59 -7.39 -12.90
C LEU A 58 -11.19 -8.30 -11.74
N LEU A 59 -10.88 -7.73 -10.57
CA LEU A 59 -10.58 -8.49 -9.37
C LEU A 59 -11.78 -9.31 -8.91
N GLY A 60 -12.99 -8.78 -8.93
CA GLY A 60 -14.23 -9.49 -8.61
C GLY A 60 -14.47 -10.71 -9.53
N GLN A 61 -14.26 -10.54 -10.84
CA GLN A 61 -14.34 -11.65 -11.81
C GLN A 61 -13.31 -12.74 -11.50
N TYR A 62 -12.07 -12.35 -11.16
CA TYR A 62 -11.01 -13.28 -10.78
C TYR A 62 -11.38 -14.07 -9.53
N ILE A 63 -11.78 -13.37 -8.46
CA ILE A 63 -12.19 -13.98 -7.18
C ILE A 63 -13.28 -15.01 -7.40
N LYS A 64 -14.32 -14.67 -8.15
CA LYS A 64 -15.42 -15.56 -8.49
C LYS A 64 -14.96 -16.77 -9.30
N SER A 65 -14.12 -16.56 -10.33
CA SER A 65 -13.63 -17.61 -11.22
C SER A 65 -12.74 -18.65 -10.52
N ARG A 66 -12.13 -18.30 -9.38
CA ARG A 66 -11.25 -19.16 -8.58
C ARG A 66 -11.86 -19.54 -7.22
N SER A 67 -13.08 -19.05 -6.90
CA SER A 67 -13.78 -19.27 -5.61
C SER A 67 -12.94 -18.84 -4.39
N LEU A 68 -12.21 -17.72 -4.49
CA LEU A 68 -11.18 -17.30 -3.52
C LEU A 68 -11.68 -16.37 -2.41
N GLU A 69 -12.97 -16.00 -2.37
CA GLU A 69 -13.47 -14.97 -1.43
C GLU A 69 -13.13 -15.26 0.04
N LYS A 70 -13.13 -16.54 0.43
CA LYS A 70 -12.82 -16.95 1.81
C LYS A 70 -11.33 -16.99 2.12
N ASP A 71 -10.48 -17.08 1.10
CA ASP A 71 -9.03 -17.33 1.26
C ASP A 71 -8.20 -16.07 1.16
N ILE A 72 -8.73 -15.02 0.52
CA ILE A 72 -8.01 -13.77 0.29
C ILE A 72 -8.53 -12.61 1.14
N VAL A 73 -7.65 -11.63 1.37
CA VAL A 73 -7.97 -10.36 2.00
C VAL A 73 -8.11 -9.30 0.92
N ILE A 74 -9.26 -8.66 0.88
CA ILE A 74 -9.61 -7.65 -0.12
C ILE A 74 -9.53 -6.26 0.53
N ILE A 75 -8.67 -5.40 -0.03
CA ILE A 75 -8.58 -3.99 0.31
C ILE A 75 -9.20 -3.17 -0.82
N SER A 76 -10.15 -2.30 -0.50
CA SER A 76 -10.55 -1.23 -1.41
C SER A 76 -10.51 0.12 -0.73
N LYS A 77 -10.48 1.18 -1.54
CA LYS A 77 -10.30 2.56 -1.11
C LYS A 77 -11.24 3.49 -1.88
N ALA A 78 -11.77 4.50 -1.22
CA ALA A 78 -12.60 5.51 -1.86
C ALA A 78 -12.07 6.94 -1.68
N VAL A 79 -12.36 7.78 -2.67
CA VAL A 79 -12.07 9.22 -2.68
C VAL A 79 -13.39 9.97 -2.79
N MET A 80 -13.72 10.82 -1.84
CA MET A 80 -15.00 11.55 -1.82
C MET A 80 -15.11 12.71 -2.85
N ASN A 81 -14.09 12.93 -3.67
CA ASN A 81 -14.12 14.00 -4.69
C ASN A 81 -14.80 13.61 -6.02
N SER A 82 -15.53 12.48 -6.06
CA SER A 82 -16.29 12.16 -7.25
C SER A 82 -17.65 12.87 -7.19
N TYR A 83 -18.01 13.53 -8.25
CA TYR A 83 -19.31 14.22 -8.39
C TYR A 83 -20.51 13.28 -8.31
N GLU A 84 -20.30 11.97 -8.36
CA GLU A 84 -21.34 10.95 -8.39
C GLU A 84 -21.77 10.45 -7.01
N PHE A 85 -20.88 10.49 -6.01
CA PHE A 85 -21.15 9.94 -4.68
C PHE A 85 -20.90 10.97 -3.58
N LYS A 86 -21.88 11.14 -2.71
CA LYS A 86 -21.91 12.17 -1.67
C LYS A 86 -21.42 11.70 -0.31
N ASN A 87 -21.20 10.39 -0.10
CA ASN A 87 -20.81 9.84 1.21
C ASN A 87 -20.09 8.50 1.13
N ILE A 88 -19.40 8.15 2.21
CA ILE A 88 -18.61 6.92 2.36
C ILE A 88 -19.45 5.66 2.09
N SER A 89 -20.71 5.61 2.55
CA SER A 89 -21.58 4.43 2.41
C SER A 89 -21.83 4.07 0.95
N GLN A 90 -22.02 5.07 0.08
CA GLN A 90 -22.22 4.85 -1.36
C GLN A 90 -20.96 4.26 -2.02
N PHE A 91 -19.77 4.72 -1.64
CA PHE A 91 -18.53 4.14 -2.13
C PHE A 91 -18.34 2.69 -1.69
N VAL A 92 -18.67 2.37 -0.43
CA VAL A 92 -18.63 1.00 0.07
C VAL A 92 -19.57 0.11 -0.73
N ASP A 93 -20.82 0.54 -0.94
CA ASP A 93 -21.84 -0.22 -1.68
C ASP A 93 -21.42 -0.47 -3.12
N GLU A 94 -20.92 0.55 -3.80
CA GLU A 94 -20.48 0.40 -5.19
C GLU A 94 -19.22 -0.49 -5.31
N SER A 95 -18.27 -0.38 -4.37
CA SER A 95 -17.09 -1.25 -4.36
C SER A 95 -17.48 -2.71 -4.13
N LEU A 96 -18.41 -2.99 -3.21
CA LEU A 96 -18.96 -4.33 -2.99
C LEU A 96 -19.61 -4.89 -4.26
N ASN A 97 -20.41 -4.05 -4.94
CA ASN A 97 -21.07 -4.42 -6.18
C ASN A 97 -20.06 -4.73 -7.31
N ARG A 98 -19.05 -3.87 -7.52
CA ARG A 98 -18.00 -4.08 -8.54
C ARG A 98 -17.14 -5.29 -8.28
N LEU A 99 -16.77 -5.52 -7.03
CA LEU A 99 -16.00 -6.70 -6.58
C LEU A 99 -16.85 -7.96 -6.51
N ASN A 100 -18.18 -7.82 -6.53
CA ASN A 100 -19.15 -8.92 -6.38
C ASN A 100 -18.89 -9.76 -5.12
N VAL A 101 -18.71 -9.06 -3.99
CA VAL A 101 -18.52 -9.64 -2.65
C VAL A 101 -19.47 -8.99 -1.65
N ASN A 102 -19.74 -9.69 -0.54
CA ASN A 102 -20.67 -9.19 0.48
C ASN A 102 -20.00 -8.29 1.52
N CYS A 103 -18.69 -8.37 1.67
CA CYS A 103 -17.94 -7.64 2.67
C CYS A 103 -16.52 -7.35 2.17
N LEU A 104 -16.04 -6.12 2.41
CA LEU A 104 -14.62 -5.78 2.27
C LEU A 104 -13.89 -6.15 3.57
N ASP A 105 -12.80 -6.87 3.46
CA ASP A 105 -11.95 -7.14 4.64
C ASP A 105 -11.39 -5.82 5.17
N ILE A 106 -10.93 -4.94 4.28
CA ILE A 106 -10.32 -3.66 4.64
C ILE A 106 -10.86 -2.56 3.72
N PHE A 107 -11.36 -1.48 4.32
CA PHE A 107 -11.75 -0.28 3.60
C PHE A 107 -10.91 0.91 4.04
N LEU A 108 -10.31 1.64 3.09
CA LEU A 108 -9.49 2.81 3.37
C LEU A 108 -10.08 4.08 2.75
N LEU A 109 -9.97 5.19 3.44
CA LEU A 109 -10.16 6.50 2.84
C LEU A 109 -8.91 6.84 2.04
N HIS A 110 -9.04 7.00 0.71
CA HIS A 110 -7.90 7.14 -0.20
C HIS A 110 -7.19 8.49 -0.10
N ARG A 111 -7.91 9.50 0.36
CA ARG A 111 -7.47 10.89 0.64
C ARG A 111 -8.16 11.41 1.88
N ASP A 112 -7.62 12.46 2.46
CA ASP A 112 -8.33 13.21 3.49
C ASP A 112 -9.46 14.04 2.88
N PHE A 113 -10.49 14.23 3.65
CA PHE A 113 -11.64 15.08 3.36
C PHE A 113 -11.63 16.22 4.36
N ALA A 114 -10.72 17.15 4.18
CA ALA A 114 -10.39 18.18 5.17
C ALA A 114 -11.64 18.98 5.63
N ASP A 115 -12.61 19.17 4.74
CA ASP A 115 -13.85 19.88 5.01
C ASP A 115 -14.91 19.04 5.76
N THR A 116 -14.68 17.72 5.90
CA THR A 116 -15.60 16.83 6.62
C THR A 116 -15.09 16.60 8.05
N PRO A 117 -15.92 16.84 9.08
CA PRO A 117 -15.55 16.57 10.47
C PRO A 117 -15.15 15.10 10.69
N VAL A 118 -14.12 14.85 11.50
CA VAL A 118 -13.67 13.46 11.80
C VAL A 118 -14.77 12.65 12.48
N GLU A 119 -15.65 13.31 13.20
CA GLU A 119 -16.82 12.74 13.87
C GLU A 119 -17.76 12.05 12.88
N GLU A 120 -18.06 12.72 11.79
CA GLU A 120 -18.91 12.21 10.71
C GLU A 120 -18.23 11.03 10.00
N ILE A 121 -16.94 11.17 9.70
CA ILE A 121 -16.14 10.12 9.06
C ILE A 121 -16.12 8.86 9.92
N ILE A 122 -15.71 8.97 11.19
CA ILE A 122 -15.62 7.84 12.12
C ILE A 122 -17.00 7.24 12.40
N GLY A 123 -18.02 8.06 12.56
CA GLY A 123 -19.40 7.61 12.74
C GLY A 123 -19.88 6.76 11.56
N THR A 124 -19.62 7.22 10.33
CA THR A 124 -20.04 6.52 9.10
C THR A 124 -19.26 5.21 8.93
N LEU A 125 -17.94 5.20 9.14
CA LEU A 125 -17.13 3.97 9.06
C LEU A 125 -17.59 2.92 10.09
N ASN A 126 -17.88 3.34 11.32
CA ASN A 126 -18.42 2.44 12.35
C ASN A 126 -19.81 1.90 11.98
N LYS A 127 -20.67 2.73 11.36
CA LYS A 127 -21.97 2.30 10.85
C LYS A 127 -21.82 1.22 9.78
N GLU A 128 -20.91 1.38 8.80
CA GLU A 128 -20.68 0.39 7.75
C GLU A 128 -20.07 -0.90 8.30
N LYS A 129 -19.18 -0.80 9.31
CA LYS A 129 -18.68 -1.95 10.05
C LYS A 129 -19.81 -2.69 10.78
N LYS A 130 -20.69 -1.97 11.48
CA LYS A 130 -21.85 -2.57 12.18
C LYS A 130 -22.82 -3.27 11.23
N ARG A 131 -22.93 -2.76 9.98
CA ARG A 131 -23.72 -3.39 8.90
C ARG A 131 -23.05 -4.63 8.30
N GLY A 132 -21.82 -4.96 8.70
CA GLY A 132 -21.06 -6.08 8.17
C GLY A 132 -20.47 -5.87 6.78
N LYS A 133 -20.53 -4.64 6.23
CA LYS A 133 -20.02 -4.33 4.89
C LYS A 133 -18.52 -4.16 4.82
N ILE A 134 -17.89 -3.79 5.94
CA ILE A 134 -16.43 -3.68 6.10
C ILE A 134 -16.01 -4.32 7.43
N LYS A 135 -14.86 -5.02 7.47
CA LYS A 135 -14.36 -5.64 8.71
C LYS A 135 -13.52 -4.66 9.53
N ILE A 136 -12.52 -4.07 8.91
CA ILE A 136 -11.70 -3.00 9.50
C ILE A 136 -11.51 -1.86 8.51
N PHE A 137 -11.09 -0.72 9.01
CA PHE A 137 -10.92 0.47 8.19
C PHE A 137 -9.71 1.30 8.63
N GLY A 138 -9.32 2.23 7.76
CA GLY A 138 -8.21 3.13 7.96
C GLY A 138 -8.18 4.25 6.94
N ALA A 139 -7.04 4.91 6.82
CA ALA A 139 -6.87 6.05 5.92
C ALA A 139 -5.57 5.93 5.11
N SER A 140 -5.56 6.58 3.95
CA SER A 140 -4.41 6.70 3.06
C SER A 140 -4.18 8.17 2.74
N ASN A 141 -2.90 8.57 2.78
CA ASN A 141 -2.50 9.97 2.56
C ASN A 141 -3.11 10.97 3.56
N TRP A 142 -3.22 10.55 4.81
CA TRP A 142 -3.63 11.42 5.90
C TRP A 142 -2.42 11.96 6.65
N SER A 143 -2.51 13.22 7.13
CA SER A 143 -1.54 13.77 8.07
C SER A 143 -1.62 13.03 9.40
N LEU A 144 -0.52 13.04 10.14
CA LEU A 144 -0.48 12.41 11.46
C LEU A 144 -1.48 13.06 12.41
N GLU A 145 -1.56 14.39 12.39
CA GLU A 145 -2.48 15.17 13.22
C GLU A 145 -3.93 14.74 12.99
N ARG A 146 -4.34 14.71 11.71
CA ARG A 146 -5.70 14.36 11.32
C ARG A 146 -6.07 12.92 11.67
N PHE A 147 -5.12 11.99 11.44
CA PHE A 147 -5.29 10.58 11.79
C PHE A 147 -5.40 10.38 13.31
N ALA A 148 -4.56 11.07 14.09
CA ALA A 148 -4.61 11.05 15.55
C ALA A 148 -5.90 11.66 16.09
N GLN A 149 -6.36 12.79 15.53
CA GLN A 149 -7.63 13.43 15.88
C GLN A 149 -8.81 12.47 15.71
N ALA A 150 -8.89 11.79 14.56
CA ALA A 150 -9.95 10.83 14.26
C ALA A 150 -9.94 9.65 15.24
N ASN A 151 -8.75 9.11 15.54
CA ASN A 151 -8.61 7.99 16.47
C ASN A 151 -8.91 8.38 17.93
N ASN A 152 -8.49 9.57 18.35
CA ASN A 152 -8.84 10.10 19.68
C ASN A 152 -10.36 10.26 19.83
N TYR A 153 -11.02 10.83 18.81
CA TYR A 153 -12.47 10.92 18.81
C TYR A 153 -13.13 9.54 18.94
N ALA A 154 -12.67 8.56 18.13
CA ALA A 154 -13.23 7.21 18.19
C ALA A 154 -13.10 6.60 19.61
N ILE A 155 -11.92 6.70 20.22
CA ILE A 155 -11.65 6.15 21.56
C ILE A 155 -12.53 6.82 22.63
N LEU A 156 -12.60 8.16 22.62
CA LEU A 156 -13.39 8.92 23.58
C LEU A 156 -14.90 8.59 23.50
N ASN A 157 -15.38 8.27 22.31
CA ASN A 157 -16.78 7.93 22.06
C ASN A 157 -17.07 6.42 22.03
N LYS A 158 -16.13 5.57 22.47
CA LYS A 158 -16.25 4.09 22.49
C LYS A 158 -16.56 3.50 21.11
N LEU A 159 -16.06 4.13 20.04
CA LEU A 159 -16.13 3.67 18.67
C LEU A 159 -14.85 2.92 18.29
N VAL A 160 -14.90 2.11 17.24
CA VAL A 160 -13.72 1.44 16.69
C VAL A 160 -12.82 2.48 16.00
N PRO A 161 -11.53 2.59 16.38
CA PRO A 161 -10.59 3.50 15.73
C PRO A 161 -10.08 2.92 14.40
N MET A 162 -9.46 3.75 13.58
CA MET A 162 -8.73 3.33 12.40
C MET A 162 -7.52 2.48 12.79
N LYS A 163 -7.38 1.30 12.19
CA LYS A 163 -6.28 0.36 12.46
C LYS A 163 -5.14 0.48 11.46
N ILE A 164 -5.36 1.13 10.32
CA ILE A 164 -4.45 1.14 9.18
C ILE A 164 -4.18 2.56 8.73
N LEU A 165 -2.89 2.87 8.54
CA LEU A 165 -2.42 4.06 7.83
C LEU A 165 -1.69 3.61 6.55
N SER A 166 -2.10 4.12 5.40
CA SER A 166 -1.50 3.79 4.10
C SER A 166 -0.96 5.05 3.42
N ASN A 167 0.22 5.47 3.83
CA ASN A 167 0.97 6.56 3.22
C ASN A 167 2.15 6.01 2.41
N ASN A 168 2.84 6.85 1.63
CA ASN A 168 4.11 6.45 1.06
C ASN A 168 5.10 6.09 2.17
N PHE A 169 5.77 4.95 1.99
CA PHE A 169 6.90 4.59 2.81
C PHE A 169 7.84 3.68 2.02
N SER A 170 9.07 4.12 1.84
CA SER A 170 10.09 3.38 1.10
C SER A 170 11.47 3.79 1.57
N LEU A 171 12.45 2.93 1.35
CA LEU A 171 13.84 3.20 1.72
C LEU A 171 14.37 4.46 1.01
N ALA A 172 14.11 4.64 -0.29
CA ALA A 172 14.36 5.91 -0.96
C ALA A 172 13.26 6.91 -0.57
N LYS A 173 13.64 8.08 -0.06
CA LYS A 173 12.72 9.13 0.37
C LYS A 173 12.04 9.79 -0.83
N MET A 174 10.73 9.99 -0.73
CA MET A 174 9.96 10.76 -1.71
C MET A 174 10.22 12.25 -1.46
N GLU A 175 10.96 12.90 -2.37
CA GLU A 175 11.40 14.30 -2.23
C GLU A 175 10.27 15.31 -2.49
N LYS A 176 9.29 14.92 -3.29
CA LYS A 176 8.09 15.69 -3.59
C LYS A 176 6.92 14.75 -3.85
N PRO A 177 5.69 15.20 -3.58
CA PRO A 177 4.52 14.37 -3.80
C PRO A 177 4.44 13.82 -5.23
N LEU A 178 4.10 12.53 -5.39
CA LEU A 178 3.86 11.92 -6.70
C LEU A 178 2.65 12.55 -7.39
N TRP A 179 1.62 12.80 -6.63
CA TRP A 179 0.42 13.53 -7.01
C TRP A 179 0.04 14.47 -5.86
N GLU A 180 -0.77 15.47 -6.13
CA GLU A 180 -1.30 16.36 -5.11
C GLU A 180 -1.96 15.58 -3.97
N GLY A 181 -1.74 16.00 -2.74
CA GLY A 181 -2.26 15.36 -1.53
C GLY A 181 -1.61 14.01 -1.16
N CYS A 182 -0.53 13.58 -1.86
CA CYS A 182 0.25 12.42 -1.45
C CYS A 182 1.16 12.75 -0.27
N LEU A 183 1.13 11.91 0.76
CA LEU A 183 1.95 12.05 1.97
C LEU A 183 2.88 10.85 2.17
N SER A 184 4.02 11.12 2.81
CA SER A 184 4.99 10.11 3.24
C SER A 184 5.03 10.00 4.76
N SER A 185 5.15 8.77 5.27
CA SER A 185 5.32 8.47 6.70
C SER A 185 6.78 8.22 7.10
N ASN A 186 7.76 8.70 6.32
CA ASN A 186 9.20 8.52 6.62
C ASN A 186 9.73 9.41 7.76
N LYS A 187 8.91 10.28 8.33
CA LYS A 187 9.28 11.11 9.48
C LYS A 187 9.16 10.33 10.79
N GLU A 188 10.05 10.62 11.73
CA GLU A 188 10.13 9.97 13.03
C GLU A 188 8.79 10.02 13.80
N GLU A 189 8.12 11.17 13.77
CA GLU A 189 6.80 11.36 14.41
C GLU A 189 5.74 10.35 13.98
N PHE A 190 5.73 9.94 12.70
CA PHE A 190 4.83 8.89 12.20
C PHE A 190 5.25 7.51 12.73
N ILE A 191 6.56 7.22 12.72
CA ILE A 191 7.11 5.95 13.19
C ILE A 191 6.78 5.74 14.65
N ASP A 192 7.01 6.74 15.48
CA ASP A 192 6.72 6.73 16.92
C ASP A 192 5.23 6.53 17.20
N TYR A 193 4.39 7.30 16.50
CA TYR A 193 2.94 7.16 16.68
C TYR A 193 2.44 5.77 16.28
N MET A 194 2.88 5.25 15.14
CA MET A 194 2.47 3.93 14.66
C MET A 194 2.94 2.82 15.59
N THR A 195 4.16 2.91 16.11
CA THR A 195 4.72 1.95 17.07
C THR A 195 3.94 1.98 18.39
N LYS A 196 3.74 3.17 18.97
CA LYS A 196 3.04 3.37 20.24
C LYS A 196 1.58 2.92 20.22
N ASN A 197 0.88 3.17 19.11
CA ASN A 197 -0.55 2.93 18.98
C ASN A 197 -0.88 1.63 18.23
N ASN A 198 0.12 0.79 17.94
CA ASN A 198 -0.04 -0.49 17.22
C ASN A 198 -0.77 -0.32 15.88
N ILE A 199 -0.42 0.72 15.13
CA ILE A 199 -1.00 1.00 13.80
C ILE A 199 -0.31 0.12 12.76
N HIS A 200 -1.09 -0.48 11.88
CA HIS A 200 -0.61 -1.24 10.74
C HIS A 200 -0.36 -0.28 9.57
N HIS A 201 0.88 -0.25 9.06
CA HIS A 201 1.23 0.63 7.94
C HIS A 201 1.29 -0.13 6.62
N PHE A 202 0.44 0.24 5.68
CA PHE A 202 0.43 -0.30 4.32
C PHE A 202 1.18 0.64 3.38
N SER A 203 2.46 0.33 3.16
CA SER A 203 3.41 1.18 2.46
C SER A 203 3.17 1.17 0.96
N TRP A 204 2.48 2.17 0.40
CA TRP A 204 2.37 2.29 -1.06
C TRP A 204 3.66 2.87 -1.66
N SER A 205 3.93 2.51 -2.90
CA SER A 205 5.23 2.75 -3.57
C SER A 205 6.44 2.30 -2.74
N SER A 206 6.30 1.20 -2.00
CA SER A 206 7.34 0.60 -1.14
C SER A 206 8.65 0.31 -1.88
N GLN A 207 8.59 0.14 -3.21
CA GLN A 207 9.72 -0.07 -4.12
C GLN A 207 10.20 1.25 -4.77
N ALA A 208 9.78 2.42 -4.26
CA ALA A 208 10.09 3.73 -4.83
C ALA A 208 9.90 3.76 -6.36
N ARG A 209 8.79 3.17 -6.86
CA ARG A 209 8.44 3.00 -8.28
C ARG A 209 9.56 2.36 -9.10
N GLY A 210 10.26 1.41 -8.52
CA GLY A 210 11.33 0.66 -9.15
C GLY A 210 12.67 1.42 -9.17
N PHE A 211 12.88 2.38 -8.27
CA PHE A 211 14.14 3.11 -8.12
C PHE A 211 15.33 2.16 -7.95
N PHE A 212 15.19 1.11 -7.13
CA PHE A 212 16.26 0.15 -6.83
C PHE A 212 16.44 -0.97 -7.88
N ARG A 213 15.70 -0.97 -8.98
CA ARG A 213 15.81 -2.03 -10.01
C ARG A 213 16.98 -1.85 -10.96
N LYS A 214 17.37 -0.61 -11.24
CA LYS A 214 18.42 -0.27 -12.19
C LYS A 214 19.12 1.00 -11.74
N LYS A 215 20.45 0.94 -11.71
CA LYS A 215 21.27 2.16 -11.56
C LYS A 215 20.96 3.11 -12.71
N ILE A 216 20.66 4.34 -12.38
CA ILE A 216 20.31 5.38 -13.37
C ILE A 216 21.43 6.41 -13.37
N ASN A 217 22.04 6.62 -14.52
CA ASN A 217 23.02 7.67 -14.76
C ASN A 217 22.33 9.02 -15.05
N TYR A 218 23.12 10.08 -15.19
CA TYR A 218 22.60 11.43 -15.46
C TYR A 218 21.79 11.51 -16.77
N ILE A 219 22.23 10.81 -17.81
CA ILE A 219 21.56 10.78 -19.13
C ILE A 219 20.19 10.06 -19.01
N ASP A 220 20.15 8.94 -18.28
CA ASP A 220 18.88 8.24 -18.01
C ASP A 220 17.91 9.12 -17.22
N ARG A 221 18.42 9.93 -16.28
CA ARG A 221 17.60 10.88 -15.50
C ARG A 221 16.96 11.94 -16.40
N LEU A 222 17.74 12.50 -17.34
CA LEU A 222 17.22 13.48 -18.30
C LEU A 222 16.15 12.85 -19.23
N LYS A 223 16.40 11.64 -19.72
CA LYS A 223 15.43 10.89 -20.53
C LYS A 223 14.13 10.61 -19.74
N ILE A 224 14.24 10.25 -18.46
CA ILE A 224 13.09 10.03 -17.58
C ILE A 224 12.31 11.33 -17.37
N PHE A 225 12.99 12.45 -17.16
CA PHE A 225 12.37 13.76 -16.97
C PHE A 225 11.58 14.19 -18.22
N LEU A 226 12.13 13.96 -19.41
CA LEU A 226 11.51 14.30 -20.70
C LEU A 226 10.53 13.25 -21.20
N SER A 227 10.38 12.12 -20.51
CA SER A 227 9.51 11.04 -20.93
C SER A 227 8.03 11.44 -20.89
N LYS A 228 7.28 11.01 -21.91
CA LYS A 228 5.83 11.07 -21.92
C LYS A 228 5.19 9.98 -21.04
N ASP A 229 5.94 8.92 -20.69
CA ASP A 229 5.48 7.89 -19.76
C ASP A 229 5.39 8.46 -18.34
N GLU A 230 4.16 8.57 -17.84
CA GLU A 230 3.86 9.07 -16.49
C GLU A 230 4.60 8.28 -15.41
N ASN A 231 4.69 6.97 -15.52
CA ASN A 231 5.37 6.14 -14.54
C ASN A 231 6.87 6.44 -14.45
N LEU A 232 7.50 6.71 -15.61
CA LEU A 232 8.90 7.14 -15.64
C LEU A 232 9.06 8.52 -15.03
N ARG A 233 8.17 9.47 -15.35
CA ARG A 233 8.20 10.82 -14.75
C ARG A 233 8.01 10.78 -13.24
N LEU A 234 7.09 9.96 -12.73
CA LEU A 234 6.84 9.82 -11.30
C LEU A 234 8.06 9.26 -10.53
N ARG A 235 8.93 8.49 -11.18
CA ARG A 235 10.20 8.04 -10.57
C ARG A 235 11.12 9.21 -10.19
N ASN A 236 11.03 10.36 -10.87
CA ASN A 236 11.83 11.55 -10.54
C ASN A 236 11.57 12.06 -9.11
N CYS A 237 10.42 11.73 -8.51
CA CYS A 237 10.12 12.08 -7.11
C CYS A 237 11.06 11.40 -6.11
N PHE A 238 11.81 10.37 -6.53
CA PHE A 238 12.79 9.66 -5.72
C PHE A 238 14.25 9.95 -6.11
N TYR A 239 14.49 10.85 -7.10
CA TYR A 239 15.85 11.19 -7.53
C TYR A 239 16.39 12.38 -6.77
N SER A 240 17.20 12.13 -5.74
CA SER A 240 18.02 13.10 -5.03
C SER A 240 19.45 12.59 -4.88
N SER A 241 20.38 13.47 -4.54
CA SER A 241 21.77 13.09 -4.27
C SER A 241 21.85 12.04 -3.15
N ASN A 242 21.02 12.20 -2.12
CA ASN A 242 20.97 11.28 -0.99
C ASN A 242 20.46 9.90 -1.40
N ASN A 243 19.37 9.84 -2.15
CA ASN A 243 18.84 8.57 -2.64
C ASN A 243 19.79 7.87 -3.63
N ILE A 244 20.57 8.62 -4.41
CA ILE A 244 21.60 8.05 -5.31
C ILE A 244 22.76 7.43 -4.51
N LYS A 245 23.23 8.10 -3.45
CA LYS A 245 24.23 7.53 -2.52
C LYS A 245 23.67 6.30 -1.82
N LEU A 246 22.44 6.39 -1.34
CA LEU A 246 21.73 5.25 -0.73
C LEU A 246 21.64 4.06 -1.69
N PHE A 247 21.33 4.29 -2.98
CA PHE A 247 21.31 3.22 -3.97
C PHE A 247 22.64 2.45 -4.03
N GLN A 248 23.77 3.14 -3.95
CA GLN A 248 25.10 2.50 -3.97
C GLN A 248 25.28 1.58 -2.75
N ASN A 249 24.88 2.02 -1.56
CA ASN A 249 24.95 1.21 -0.34
C ASN A 249 24.03 -0.02 -0.45
N VAL A 250 22.81 0.16 -0.96
CA VAL A 250 21.85 -0.94 -1.19
C VAL A 250 22.39 -1.94 -2.22
N GLU A 251 23.06 -1.48 -3.29
CA GLU A 251 23.66 -2.34 -4.31
C GLU A 251 24.82 -3.17 -3.72
N LEU A 252 25.68 -2.55 -2.91
CA LEU A 252 26.78 -3.24 -2.22
C LEU A 252 26.23 -4.30 -1.25
N LEU A 253 25.27 -3.93 -0.43
CA LEU A 253 24.64 -4.86 0.51
C LEU A 253 23.91 -6.00 -0.23
N GLY A 254 23.26 -5.71 -1.34
CA GLY A 254 22.62 -6.71 -2.20
C GLY A 254 23.62 -7.75 -2.72
N LYS A 255 24.81 -7.30 -3.16
CA LYS A 255 25.90 -8.20 -3.59
C LYS A 255 26.38 -9.09 -2.44
N GLN A 256 26.60 -8.54 -1.24
CA GLN A 256 27.00 -9.28 -0.05
C GLN A 256 25.98 -10.35 0.34
N LEU A 257 24.69 -10.03 0.24
CA LEU A 257 23.59 -10.94 0.59
C LEU A 257 23.18 -11.88 -0.55
N ASN A 258 23.78 -11.75 -1.74
CA ASN A 258 23.35 -12.42 -2.97
C ASN A 258 21.86 -12.19 -3.26
N LYS A 259 21.42 -10.94 -3.14
CA LYS A 259 20.03 -10.50 -3.34
C LYS A 259 19.99 -9.25 -4.22
N SER A 260 18.86 -9.00 -4.86
CA SER A 260 18.65 -7.77 -5.62
C SER A 260 18.55 -6.55 -4.68
N SER A 261 18.95 -5.37 -5.18
CA SER A 261 18.78 -4.11 -4.46
C SER A 261 17.30 -3.85 -4.12
N ASN A 262 16.38 -4.29 -4.98
CA ASN A 262 14.94 -4.20 -4.76
C ASN A 262 14.50 -5.06 -3.55
N ALA A 263 15.00 -6.30 -3.45
CA ALA A 263 14.69 -7.17 -2.32
C ALA A 263 15.26 -6.63 -0.99
N VAL A 264 16.47 -6.05 -1.00
CA VAL A 264 17.07 -5.40 0.18
C VAL A 264 16.22 -4.19 0.61
N ALA A 265 15.81 -3.33 -0.33
CA ALA A 265 14.98 -2.17 -0.02
C ALA A 265 13.61 -2.57 0.56
N LEU A 266 12.97 -3.61 0.04
CA LEU A 266 11.73 -4.14 0.59
C LEU A 266 11.92 -4.79 1.97
N ALA A 267 13.04 -5.49 2.20
CA ALA A 267 13.36 -6.05 3.51
C ALA A 267 13.48 -4.96 4.58
N TRP A 268 14.09 -3.82 4.24
CA TRP A 268 14.13 -2.65 5.12
C TRP A 268 12.73 -2.12 5.44
N VAL A 269 11.84 -2.00 4.45
CA VAL A 269 10.44 -1.57 4.66
C VAL A 269 9.71 -2.51 5.64
N LEU A 270 9.94 -3.82 5.55
CA LEU A 270 9.25 -4.80 6.38
C LEU A 270 9.81 -4.94 7.80
N GLN A 271 11.03 -4.44 8.06
CA GLN A 271 11.73 -4.60 9.33
C GLN A 271 11.76 -3.30 10.15
N GLN A 272 10.66 -2.56 10.11
CA GLN A 272 10.47 -1.37 10.93
C GLN A 272 9.98 -1.74 12.34
N SER A 273 10.07 -0.79 13.29
CA SER A 273 9.59 -0.95 14.66
C SER A 273 8.08 -1.07 14.78
N PHE A 274 7.34 -0.63 13.76
CA PHE A 274 5.87 -0.72 13.67
C PHE A 274 5.42 -1.88 12.78
N ASN A 275 4.14 -2.18 12.77
CA ASN A 275 3.55 -3.23 11.93
C ASN A 275 3.54 -2.81 10.46
N SER A 276 4.65 -3.04 9.76
CA SER A 276 4.85 -2.66 8.36
C SER A 276 4.44 -3.77 7.38
N TYR A 277 3.83 -3.35 6.27
CA TYR A 277 3.46 -4.16 5.10
C TYR A 277 3.88 -3.42 3.84
N ALA A 278 4.31 -4.15 2.82
CA ALA A 278 4.75 -3.54 1.57
C ALA A 278 3.77 -3.84 0.42
N ILE A 279 3.16 -2.79 -0.15
CA ILE A 279 2.37 -2.91 -1.37
C ILE A 279 3.33 -2.91 -2.56
N ILE A 280 3.28 -3.96 -3.38
CA ILE A 280 4.10 -4.13 -4.57
C ILE A 280 3.25 -4.16 -5.85
N GLY A 281 3.83 -3.70 -6.96
CA GLY A 281 3.17 -3.71 -8.28
C GLY A 281 4.04 -4.40 -9.34
N PRO A 282 4.22 -5.73 -9.29
CA PRO A 282 5.01 -6.46 -10.27
C PRO A 282 4.26 -6.52 -11.60
N LYS A 283 4.99 -6.34 -12.72
CA LYS A 283 4.45 -6.49 -14.08
C LYS A 283 4.74 -7.87 -14.69
N THR A 284 5.58 -8.68 -14.04
CA THR A 284 5.92 -10.03 -14.48
C THR A 284 6.10 -10.94 -13.28
N GLU A 285 5.98 -12.26 -13.50
CA GLU A 285 6.22 -13.29 -12.47
C GLU A 285 7.66 -13.22 -11.93
N LEU A 286 8.64 -12.86 -12.76
CA LEU A 286 10.02 -12.66 -12.33
C LEU A 286 10.14 -11.48 -11.35
N GLN A 287 9.44 -10.37 -11.62
CA GLN A 287 9.41 -9.23 -10.70
C GLN A 287 8.71 -9.57 -9.39
N LEU A 288 7.65 -10.37 -9.46
CA LEU A 288 6.96 -10.87 -8.28
C LEU A 288 7.89 -11.74 -7.43
N SER A 289 8.53 -12.73 -8.04
CA SER A 289 9.46 -13.64 -7.36
C SER A 289 10.65 -12.88 -6.76
N ASP A 290 11.25 -11.92 -7.49
CA ASP A 290 12.32 -11.06 -6.98
C ASP A 290 11.86 -10.25 -5.74
N SER A 291 10.67 -9.68 -5.78
CA SER A 291 10.13 -8.91 -4.66
C SER A 291 9.94 -9.78 -3.41
N LEU A 292 9.53 -11.04 -3.56
CA LEU A 292 9.33 -11.96 -2.43
C LEU A 292 10.64 -12.44 -1.79
N GLU A 293 11.78 -12.30 -2.46
CA GLU A 293 13.09 -12.59 -1.86
C GLU A 293 13.40 -11.74 -0.62
N CYS A 294 12.76 -10.57 -0.48
CA CYS A 294 12.86 -9.74 0.73
C CYS A 294 12.45 -10.48 2.01
N LEU A 295 11.55 -11.46 1.91
CA LEU A 295 11.05 -12.22 3.05
C LEU A 295 12.11 -13.17 3.64
N LYS A 296 13.19 -13.46 2.88
CA LYS A 296 14.31 -14.29 3.29
C LYS A 296 15.48 -13.47 3.87
N ILE A 297 15.40 -12.14 3.81
CA ILE A 297 16.44 -11.24 4.30
C ILE A 297 16.13 -10.84 5.74
N GLN A 298 17.10 -10.97 6.62
CA GLN A 298 17.11 -10.38 7.95
C GLN A 298 18.30 -9.42 8.01
N LEU A 299 18.02 -8.12 8.01
CA LEU A 299 19.04 -7.08 8.12
C LEU A 299 19.52 -6.96 9.57
N SER A 300 20.83 -6.90 9.81
CA SER A 300 21.39 -6.57 11.11
C SER A 300 21.27 -5.07 11.38
N GLU A 301 21.43 -4.66 12.64
CA GLU A 301 21.46 -3.23 13.00
C GLU A 301 22.55 -2.46 12.25
N GLU A 302 23.73 -3.07 12.06
CA GLU A 302 24.85 -2.50 11.30
C GLU A 302 24.47 -2.30 9.84
N GLN A 303 23.82 -3.31 9.23
CA GLN A 303 23.33 -3.22 7.86
C GLN A 303 22.24 -2.15 7.70
N ILE A 304 21.35 -2.03 8.68
CA ILE A 304 20.34 -0.96 8.69
C ILE A 304 21.00 0.41 8.78
N LYS A 305 22.03 0.58 9.63
CA LYS A 305 22.80 1.85 9.74
C LYS A 305 23.48 2.26 8.43
N LEU A 306 23.93 1.29 7.63
CA LEU A 306 24.52 1.57 6.30
C LEU A 306 23.49 2.11 5.28
N LEU A 307 22.21 1.92 5.56
CA LEU A 307 21.11 2.35 4.68
C LEU A 307 20.54 3.74 5.05
N TYR A 308 21.12 4.41 6.04
CA TYR A 308 20.86 5.80 6.42
C TYR A 308 22.08 6.66 6.11
#